data_6a2859620694b2d3cb93a4e79ef172e1
#
_entry.id   6a2859620694b2d3cb93a4e79ef172e1
#
_cell.length_a   1.000
_cell.length_b   1.000
_cell.length_c   1.000
_cell.angle_alpha   90.00
_cell.angle_beta   90.00
_cell.angle_gamma   90.00
#
_symmetry.space_group_name_H-M   'P 1'
#
loop_
_entity.id
_entity.type
_entity.pdbx_description
1 polymer ?
#
loop_
_entity_poly.entity_id
_entity_poly.type
_entity_poly.pdbx_seq_one_letter_code
_entity_poly.pdbx_strand_id
1 'polypeptide(L)'
;MTLKIVAEKASISEGFLSQVENDVNSPSVDTLVRICDAIGINAGDLISKVSKQEKIILIRKSEWQDIELSHTGFVTRRFFPPENRSVIDSSILVIEPGKSIPVRKNIKNGQEVLCVLKGAVELLLSDEIHALAEGDSVHYWSNPDNQKITNSSTKISFVLWVGTL
;
A
#
# COMPACT_ATOMS: atom_id res chain seq x y z
N MET A 1 -5.56 -22.73 -9.54
CA MET A 1 -6.87 -22.94 -10.21
C MET A 1 -7.08 -21.74 -11.13
N THR A 2 -7.60 -21.91 -12.36
CA THR A 2 -7.82 -20.78 -13.28
C THR A 2 -9.17 -20.12 -12.99
N LEU A 3 -9.31 -18.84 -13.34
CA LEU A 3 -10.56 -18.07 -13.22
C LEU A 3 -11.73 -18.81 -13.87
N LYS A 4 -11.52 -19.37 -15.06
CA LYS A 4 -12.52 -20.15 -15.79
C LYS A 4 -13.05 -21.35 -15.00
N ILE A 5 -12.16 -22.14 -14.38
CA ILE A 5 -12.55 -23.32 -13.58
C ILE A 5 -13.36 -22.92 -12.35
N VAL A 6 -12.99 -21.81 -11.69
CA VAL A 6 -13.73 -21.30 -10.52
C VAL A 6 -15.11 -20.81 -10.95
N ALA A 7 -15.19 -20.03 -12.03
CA ALA A 7 -16.46 -19.50 -12.54
C ALA A 7 -17.44 -20.63 -12.93
N GLU A 8 -16.96 -21.67 -13.64
CA GLU A 8 -17.76 -22.86 -14.00
C GLU A 8 -18.28 -23.56 -12.74
N LYS A 9 -17.43 -23.84 -11.73
CA LYS A 9 -17.82 -24.48 -10.49
C LYS A 9 -18.80 -23.66 -9.66
N ALA A 10 -18.62 -22.34 -9.63
CA ALA A 10 -19.51 -21.42 -8.91
C ALA A 10 -20.79 -21.08 -9.69
N SER A 11 -20.96 -21.59 -10.93
CA SER A 11 -22.08 -21.29 -11.81
C SER A 11 -22.28 -19.79 -12.04
N ILE A 12 -21.20 -19.07 -12.34
CA ILE A 12 -21.17 -17.66 -12.68
C ILE A 12 -20.36 -17.44 -13.96
N SER A 13 -20.47 -16.26 -14.57
CA SER A 13 -19.64 -15.92 -15.73
C SER A 13 -18.19 -15.60 -15.31
N GLU A 14 -17.22 -15.94 -16.15
CA GLU A 14 -15.82 -15.58 -15.94
C GLU A 14 -15.63 -14.06 -15.84
N GLY A 15 -16.36 -13.28 -16.66
CA GLY A 15 -16.34 -11.82 -16.61
C GLY A 15 -16.85 -11.25 -15.28
N PHE A 16 -17.92 -11.84 -14.70
CA PHE A 16 -18.40 -11.43 -13.39
C PHE A 16 -17.37 -11.74 -12.29
N LEU A 17 -16.77 -12.94 -12.31
CA LEU A 17 -15.74 -13.30 -11.34
C LEU A 17 -14.53 -12.38 -11.43
N SER A 18 -14.11 -12.02 -12.65
CA SER A 18 -13.04 -11.04 -12.86
C SER A 18 -13.38 -9.66 -12.30
N GLN A 19 -14.63 -9.22 -12.42
CA GLN A 19 -15.07 -7.96 -11.81
C GLN A 19 -15.04 -8.01 -10.28
N VAL A 20 -15.39 -9.15 -9.68
CA VAL A 20 -15.30 -9.37 -8.23
C VAL A 20 -13.84 -9.33 -7.76
N GLU A 21 -12.92 -10.00 -8.47
CA GLU A 21 -11.49 -9.98 -8.12
C GLU A 21 -10.84 -8.59 -8.21
N ASN A 22 -11.36 -7.72 -9.08
CA ASN A 22 -10.86 -6.37 -9.27
C ASN A 22 -11.65 -5.30 -8.50
N ASP A 23 -12.48 -5.69 -7.53
CA ASP A 23 -13.33 -4.79 -6.73
C ASP A 23 -14.28 -3.89 -7.55
N VAL A 24 -14.59 -4.31 -8.78
CA VAL A 24 -15.53 -3.59 -9.66
C VAL A 24 -16.98 -3.96 -9.35
N ASN A 25 -17.20 -5.17 -8.81
CA ASN A 25 -18.53 -5.68 -8.49
C ASN A 25 -18.54 -6.46 -7.18
N SER A 26 -19.62 -6.34 -6.40
CA SER A 26 -19.78 -7.08 -5.14
C SER A 26 -20.72 -8.26 -5.35
N PRO A 27 -20.31 -9.50 -5.01
CA PRO A 27 -21.17 -10.66 -5.11
C PRO A 27 -22.26 -10.64 -4.03
N SER A 28 -23.42 -11.22 -4.31
CA SER A 28 -24.38 -11.54 -3.27
C SER A 28 -23.79 -12.58 -2.30
N VAL A 29 -24.35 -12.70 -1.10
CA VAL A 29 -23.90 -13.70 -0.11
C VAL A 29 -23.98 -15.12 -0.69
N ASP A 30 -25.07 -15.45 -1.43
CA ASP A 30 -25.22 -16.74 -2.10
C ASP A 30 -24.10 -16.97 -3.14
N THR A 31 -23.81 -15.97 -3.94
CA THR A 31 -22.70 -16.03 -4.92
C THR A 31 -21.35 -16.19 -4.25
N LEU A 32 -21.12 -15.49 -3.13
CA LEU A 32 -19.89 -15.62 -2.33
C LEU A 32 -19.71 -17.03 -1.79
N VAL A 33 -20.79 -17.63 -1.26
CA VAL A 33 -20.76 -19.03 -0.78
C VAL A 33 -20.36 -19.97 -1.93
N ARG A 34 -20.99 -19.86 -3.10
CA ARG A 34 -20.65 -20.70 -4.27
C ARG A 34 -19.21 -20.51 -4.74
N ILE A 35 -18.68 -19.30 -4.70
CA ILE A 35 -17.26 -19.04 -5.02
C ILE A 35 -16.36 -19.72 -3.98
N CYS A 36 -16.67 -19.58 -2.68
CA CYS A 36 -15.93 -20.21 -1.61
C CYS A 36 -15.91 -21.74 -1.75
N ASP A 37 -17.05 -22.35 -2.03
CA ASP A 37 -17.15 -23.81 -2.27
C ASP A 37 -16.32 -24.23 -3.48
N ALA A 38 -16.34 -23.44 -4.57
CA ALA A 38 -15.59 -23.72 -5.78
C ALA A 38 -14.06 -23.74 -5.56
N ILE A 39 -13.56 -22.93 -4.63
CA ILE A 39 -12.12 -22.85 -4.28
C ILE A 39 -11.76 -23.66 -3.05
N GLY A 40 -12.73 -24.30 -2.39
CA GLY A 40 -12.53 -25.19 -1.26
C GLY A 40 -12.28 -24.50 0.08
N ILE A 41 -12.83 -23.31 0.28
CA ILE A 41 -12.78 -22.56 1.56
C ILE A 41 -14.17 -22.45 2.17
N ASN A 42 -14.23 -22.36 3.50
CA ASN A 42 -15.50 -22.16 4.20
C ASN A 42 -15.89 -20.67 4.18
N ALA A 43 -17.07 -20.35 3.64
CA ALA A 43 -17.55 -18.97 3.57
C ALA A 43 -17.76 -18.35 4.97
N GLY A 44 -18.17 -19.15 5.97
CA GLY A 44 -18.29 -18.70 7.35
C GLY A 44 -16.94 -18.28 7.95
N ASP A 45 -15.88 -19.03 7.66
CA ASP A 45 -14.52 -18.70 8.09
C ASP A 45 -14.02 -17.41 7.42
N LEU A 46 -14.33 -17.23 6.13
CA LEU A 46 -14.02 -16.00 5.40
C LEU A 46 -14.73 -14.79 6.03
N ILE A 47 -16.05 -14.89 6.24
CA ILE A 47 -16.85 -13.82 6.85
C ILE A 47 -16.39 -13.55 8.29
N SER A 48 -16.05 -14.60 9.05
CA SER A 48 -15.51 -14.45 10.41
C SER A 48 -14.17 -13.73 10.42
N LYS A 49 -13.31 -13.96 9.45
CA LYS A 49 -12.04 -13.22 9.30
C LYS A 49 -12.28 -11.74 8.98
N VAL A 50 -13.25 -11.44 8.13
CA VAL A 50 -13.63 -10.05 7.82
C VAL A 50 -14.23 -9.35 9.04
N SER A 51 -15.08 -10.03 9.82
CA SER A 51 -15.69 -9.47 11.03
C SER A 51 -14.74 -9.38 12.23
N LYS A 52 -13.66 -10.16 12.23
CA LYS A 52 -12.58 -10.14 13.23
C LYS A 52 -11.46 -9.15 12.89
N GLN A 53 -11.60 -8.30 11.86
CA GLN A 53 -10.66 -7.21 11.68
C GLN A 53 -10.65 -6.39 12.97
N GLU A 54 -9.53 -6.47 13.70
CA GLU A 54 -9.33 -5.66 14.88
C GLU A 54 -9.46 -4.19 14.46
N LYS A 55 -10.44 -3.50 15.05
CA LYS A 55 -10.68 -2.08 14.73
C LYS A 55 -9.53 -1.19 15.19
N ILE A 56 -8.64 -1.72 16.03
CA ILE A 56 -7.47 -1.02 16.55
C ILE A 56 -6.29 -2.00 16.53
N ILE A 57 -5.23 -1.60 15.84
CA ILE A 57 -3.93 -2.29 15.87
C ILE A 57 -2.95 -1.33 16.53
N LEU A 58 -2.40 -1.72 17.68
CA LEU A 58 -1.41 -0.93 18.39
C LEU A 58 -0.02 -1.54 18.18
N ILE A 59 0.87 -0.81 17.52
CA ILE A 59 2.27 -1.19 17.33
C ILE A 59 3.16 -0.29 18.18
N ARG A 60 3.97 -0.88 19.03
CA ARG A 60 4.93 -0.16 19.84
C ARG A 60 6.19 0.14 19.01
N LYS A 61 6.90 1.21 19.37
CA LYS A 61 8.16 1.60 18.71
C LYS A 61 9.18 0.45 18.65
N SER A 62 9.21 -0.40 19.67
CA SER A 62 10.09 -1.59 19.74
C SER A 62 9.74 -2.68 18.73
N GLU A 63 8.55 -2.61 18.12
CA GLU A 63 8.04 -3.59 17.15
C GLU A 63 8.17 -3.09 15.70
N TRP A 64 8.67 -1.86 15.50
CA TRP A 64 8.89 -1.32 14.16
C TRP A 64 9.93 -2.14 13.40
N GLN A 65 9.66 -2.36 12.14
CA GLN A 65 10.55 -3.11 11.24
C GLN A 65 11.23 -2.16 10.27
N ASP A 66 12.56 -2.13 10.34
CA ASP A 66 13.37 -1.42 9.36
C ASP A 66 13.64 -2.33 8.17
N ILE A 67 13.21 -1.91 6.99
CA ILE A 67 13.49 -2.58 5.72
C ILE A 67 14.58 -1.79 5.03
N GLU A 68 15.80 -2.32 5.11
CA GLU A 68 16.93 -1.79 4.37
C GLU A 68 17.06 -2.51 3.03
N LEU A 69 17.07 -1.72 1.96
CA LEU A 69 17.54 -2.21 0.67
C LEU A 69 19.03 -1.90 0.59
N SER A 70 19.86 -2.93 0.68
CA SER A 70 21.32 -2.80 0.68
C SER A 70 21.81 -1.84 -0.41
N HIS A 71 22.69 -0.90 -0.02
CA HIS A 71 23.33 0.08 -0.90
C HIS A 71 22.43 1.18 -1.50
N THR A 72 21.18 1.33 -1.08
CA THR A 72 20.27 2.36 -1.61
C THR A 72 20.39 3.70 -0.89
N GLY A 73 20.85 3.69 0.37
CA GLY A 73 20.92 4.89 1.21
C GLY A 73 19.58 5.39 1.72
N PHE A 74 18.57 4.51 1.76
CA PHE A 74 17.33 4.77 2.47
C PHE A 74 16.84 3.54 3.22
N VAL A 75 16.09 3.79 4.29
CA VAL A 75 15.43 2.78 5.09
C VAL A 75 13.94 3.10 5.12
N THR A 76 13.10 2.10 4.91
CA THR A 76 11.67 2.19 5.15
C THR A 76 11.35 1.56 6.50
N ARG A 77 11.00 2.39 7.47
CA ARG A 77 10.56 1.95 8.80
C ARG A 77 9.06 1.74 8.77
N ARG A 78 8.67 0.49 8.64
CA ARG A 78 7.26 0.11 8.49
C ARG A 78 6.60 -0.01 9.85
N PHE A 79 5.37 0.53 9.97
CA PHE A 79 4.58 0.44 11.20
C PHE A 79 3.82 -0.86 11.31
N PHE A 80 3.25 -1.34 10.20
CA PHE A 80 2.39 -2.52 10.19
C PHE A 80 2.99 -3.63 9.32
N PRO A 81 2.94 -4.90 9.77
CA PRO A 81 3.34 -6.02 8.93
C PRO A 81 2.38 -6.17 7.73
N PRO A 82 2.84 -6.77 6.62
CA PRO A 82 2.07 -6.85 5.37
C PRO A 82 0.68 -7.47 5.53
N GLU A 83 0.52 -8.43 6.42
CA GLU A 83 -0.73 -9.14 6.70
C GLU A 83 -1.79 -8.27 7.41
N ASN A 84 -1.37 -7.19 8.05
CA ASN A 84 -2.27 -6.27 8.78
C ASN A 84 -2.62 -5.02 7.98
N ARG A 85 -2.16 -4.93 6.72
CA ARG A 85 -2.51 -3.83 5.83
C ARG A 85 -3.84 -4.12 5.16
N SER A 86 -4.75 -3.15 5.19
CA SER A 86 -6.05 -3.27 4.51
C SER A 86 -6.08 -2.39 3.24
N VAL A 87 -6.32 -1.11 3.41
CA VAL A 87 -6.45 -0.14 2.32
C VAL A 87 -5.33 0.89 2.34
N ILE A 88 -4.78 1.14 3.54
CA ILE A 88 -3.76 2.16 3.78
C ILE A 88 -2.50 1.48 4.33
N ASP A 89 -1.35 1.86 3.80
CA ASP A 89 -0.03 1.56 4.36
C ASP A 89 0.63 2.85 4.84
N SER A 90 1.50 2.74 5.85
CA SER A 90 2.22 3.88 6.39
C SER A 90 3.61 3.48 6.88
N SER A 91 4.56 4.39 6.73
CA SER A 91 5.95 4.18 7.14
C SER A 91 6.68 5.49 7.36
N ILE A 92 7.79 5.43 8.10
CA ILE A 92 8.78 6.50 8.09
C ILE A 92 9.84 6.15 7.07
N LEU A 93 10.07 7.06 6.14
CA LEU A 93 11.16 7.00 5.17
C LEU A 93 12.36 7.74 5.80
N VAL A 94 13.47 7.04 5.96
CA VAL A 94 14.72 7.59 6.45
C VAL A 94 15.67 7.66 5.26
N ILE A 95 16.02 8.88 4.82
CA ILE A 95 16.72 9.10 3.56
C ILE A 95 18.04 9.81 3.84
N GLU A 96 19.15 9.19 3.45
CA GLU A 96 20.48 9.79 3.53
C GLU A 96 20.64 10.97 2.56
N PRO A 97 21.59 11.89 2.82
CA PRO A 97 21.89 12.99 1.91
C PRO A 97 22.15 12.52 0.49
N GLY A 98 21.54 13.19 -0.49
CA GLY A 98 21.70 12.90 -1.92
C GLY A 98 21.05 11.59 -2.40
N LYS A 99 20.37 10.88 -1.52
CA LYS A 99 19.69 9.62 -1.88
C LYS A 99 18.22 9.85 -2.21
N SER A 100 17.66 8.90 -2.96
CA SER A 100 16.29 8.98 -3.44
C SER A 100 15.56 7.66 -3.21
N ILE A 101 14.27 7.77 -2.94
CA ILE A 101 13.39 6.61 -2.85
C ILE A 101 12.77 6.35 -4.22
N PRO A 102 12.90 5.14 -4.76
CA PRO A 102 12.24 4.76 -6.01
C PRO A 102 10.73 4.66 -5.82
N VAL A 103 10.02 4.88 -6.90
CA VAL A 103 8.56 4.78 -6.95
C VAL A 103 8.09 3.34 -6.73
N ARG A 104 6.94 3.18 -6.11
CA ARG A 104 6.20 1.92 -6.08
C ARG A 104 5.53 1.67 -7.43
N LYS A 105 6.06 0.76 -8.23
CA LYS A 105 5.58 0.50 -9.60
C LYS A 105 4.18 -0.14 -9.71
N ASN A 106 3.63 -0.66 -8.62
CA ASN A 106 2.41 -1.47 -8.66
C ASN A 106 1.13 -0.73 -8.22
N ILE A 107 1.22 0.56 -7.89
CA ILE A 107 0.07 1.34 -7.41
C ILE A 107 -0.42 2.22 -8.56
N LYS A 108 -1.56 1.86 -9.14
CA LYS A 108 -2.26 2.70 -10.12
C LYS A 108 -3.35 3.49 -9.39
N ASN A 109 -3.36 4.82 -9.63
CA ASN A 109 -4.34 5.75 -9.05
C ASN A 109 -4.36 5.79 -7.51
N GLY A 110 -3.25 5.43 -6.86
CA GLY A 110 -3.08 5.56 -5.43
C GLY A 110 -3.00 7.02 -5.00
N GLN A 111 -3.44 7.30 -3.78
CA GLN A 111 -3.24 8.58 -3.13
C GLN A 111 -2.16 8.44 -2.08
N GLU A 112 -1.28 9.42 -2.01
CA GLU A 112 -0.17 9.47 -1.06
C GLU A 112 -0.13 10.79 -0.32
N VAL A 113 0.28 10.73 0.95
CA VAL A 113 0.58 11.88 1.79
C VAL A 113 2.02 11.77 2.24
N LEU A 114 2.78 12.84 2.09
CA LEU A 114 4.09 13.01 2.72
C LEU A 114 4.00 14.11 3.77
N CYS A 115 4.69 13.90 4.90
CA CYS A 115 4.93 14.93 5.89
C CYS A 115 6.40 14.86 6.31
N VAL A 116 7.13 15.96 6.14
CA VAL A 116 8.55 16.04 6.52
C VAL A 116 8.65 16.22 8.03
N LEU A 117 9.02 15.16 8.73
CA LEU A 117 9.16 15.18 10.19
C LEU A 117 10.48 15.82 10.64
N LYS A 118 11.53 15.72 9.79
CA LYS A 118 12.84 16.32 10.05
C LYS A 118 13.63 16.41 8.75
N GLY A 119 14.34 17.53 8.56
CA GLY A 119 15.17 17.77 7.39
C GLY A 119 14.41 18.38 6.23
N ALA A 120 14.74 18.01 5.00
CA ALA A 120 14.09 18.50 3.80
C ALA A 120 14.17 17.45 2.68
N VAL A 121 13.20 17.45 1.78
CA VAL A 121 13.18 16.60 0.61
C VAL A 121 12.61 17.33 -0.60
N GLU A 122 12.90 16.84 -1.77
CA GLU A 122 12.27 17.23 -3.03
C GLU A 122 11.38 16.09 -3.52
N LEU A 123 10.13 16.39 -3.81
CA LEU A 123 9.21 15.52 -4.51
C LEU A 123 9.18 15.92 -5.98
N LEU A 124 9.73 15.08 -6.85
CA LEU A 124 9.46 15.13 -8.28
C LEU A 124 8.13 14.43 -8.53
N LEU A 125 7.21 15.10 -9.22
CA LEU A 125 5.93 14.55 -9.63
C LEU A 125 5.55 15.15 -10.99
N SER A 126 5.38 14.30 -12.01
CA SER A 126 4.97 14.73 -13.36
C SER A 126 5.80 15.90 -13.94
N ASP A 127 7.14 15.80 -13.80
CA ASP A 127 8.15 16.81 -14.25
C ASP A 127 8.23 18.10 -13.43
N GLU A 128 7.42 18.23 -12.37
CA GLU A 128 7.51 19.34 -11.42
C GLU A 128 8.25 18.91 -10.16
N ILE A 129 9.11 19.79 -9.64
CA ILE A 129 9.84 19.57 -8.39
C ILE A 129 9.22 20.43 -7.29
N HIS A 130 8.76 19.80 -6.25
CA HIS A 130 8.22 20.44 -5.04
C HIS A 130 9.22 20.28 -3.90
N ALA A 131 9.84 21.38 -3.47
CA ALA A 131 10.71 21.40 -2.30
C ALA A 131 9.87 21.43 -1.02
N LEU A 132 10.15 20.51 -0.10
CA LEU A 132 9.44 20.36 1.18
C LEU A 132 10.45 20.47 2.32
N ALA A 133 10.21 21.37 3.25
CA ALA A 133 10.99 21.57 4.47
C ALA A 133 10.32 20.87 5.66
N GLU A 134 11.01 20.87 6.81
CA GLU A 134 10.48 20.34 8.05
C GLU A 134 9.13 20.97 8.44
N GLY A 135 8.13 20.12 8.67
CA GLY A 135 6.74 20.52 8.96
C GLY A 135 5.84 20.59 7.72
N ASP A 136 6.40 20.65 6.52
CA ASP A 136 5.61 20.70 5.30
C ASP A 136 4.94 19.33 5.03
N SER A 137 3.74 19.41 4.43
CA SER A 137 2.97 18.24 4.03
C SER A 137 2.40 18.42 2.65
N VAL A 138 2.34 17.34 1.88
CA VAL A 138 1.74 17.30 0.55
C VAL A 138 0.86 16.08 0.39
N HIS A 139 -0.27 16.25 -0.28
CA HIS A 139 -1.15 15.17 -0.73
C HIS A 139 -1.17 15.16 -2.25
N TYR A 140 -0.96 13.99 -2.85
CA TYR A 140 -0.90 13.85 -4.31
C TYR A 140 -1.39 12.46 -4.75
N TRP A 141 -1.68 12.35 -6.04
CA TRP A 141 -1.96 11.07 -6.70
C TRP A 141 -0.66 10.48 -7.21
N SER A 142 -0.43 9.21 -6.89
CA SER A 142 0.79 8.50 -7.29
C SER A 142 0.94 8.47 -8.82
N ASN A 143 2.11 8.83 -9.29
CA ASN A 143 2.51 8.69 -10.69
C ASN A 143 3.69 7.71 -10.79
N PRO A 144 3.44 6.39 -10.98
CA PRO A 144 4.49 5.38 -10.98
C PRO A 144 5.58 5.58 -12.03
N ASP A 145 5.28 6.28 -13.10
CA ASP A 145 6.21 6.47 -14.21
C ASP A 145 7.11 7.70 -14.01
N ASN A 146 6.64 8.68 -13.23
CA ASN A 146 7.36 9.94 -13.03
C ASN A 146 7.16 10.53 -11.64
N GLN A 147 7.63 9.81 -10.63
CA GLN A 147 7.60 10.23 -9.22
C GLN A 147 8.91 9.85 -8.53
N LYS A 148 9.47 10.73 -7.73
CA LYS A 148 10.69 10.48 -6.98
C LYS A 148 10.77 11.36 -5.75
N ILE A 149 11.16 10.80 -4.61
CA ILE A 149 11.44 11.56 -3.40
C ILE A 149 12.96 11.56 -3.20
N THR A 150 13.56 12.73 -3.13
CA THR A 150 15.03 12.90 -3.00
C THR A 150 15.34 13.74 -1.77
N ASN A 151 16.30 13.30 -0.97
CA ASN A 151 16.87 14.15 0.06
C ASN A 151 17.97 15.04 -0.56
N SER A 152 17.65 16.28 -0.88
CA SER A 152 18.59 17.29 -1.39
C SER A 152 19.37 18.01 -0.31
N SER A 153 19.13 17.70 0.98
CA SER A 153 19.79 18.31 2.13
C SER A 153 21.13 17.63 2.45
N THR A 154 21.88 18.23 3.39
CA THR A 154 23.16 17.68 3.88
C THR A 154 23.03 16.78 5.11
N LYS A 155 21.81 16.59 5.61
CA LYS A 155 21.50 15.76 6.78
C LYS A 155 20.48 14.69 6.41
N ILE A 156 20.38 13.64 7.25
CA ILE A 156 19.34 12.61 7.09
C ILE A 156 17.97 13.26 7.24
N SER A 157 17.07 12.93 6.33
CA SER A 157 15.67 13.37 6.37
C SER A 157 14.76 12.23 6.83
N PHE A 158 13.75 12.58 7.61
CA PHE A 158 12.71 11.69 8.12
C PHE A 158 11.36 12.16 7.57
N VAL A 159 10.70 11.32 6.82
CA VAL A 159 9.43 11.65 6.17
C VAL A 159 8.38 10.61 6.54
N LEU A 160 7.27 11.04 7.11
CA LEU A 160 6.10 10.19 7.23
C LEU A 160 5.48 10.05 5.83
N TRP A 161 5.33 8.83 5.40
CA TRP A 161 4.60 8.46 4.19
C TRP A 161 3.36 7.68 4.56
N VAL A 162 2.24 8.03 3.96
CA VAL A 162 0.96 7.31 4.05
C VAL A 162 0.41 7.17 2.64
N GLY A 163 -0.02 5.99 2.26
CA GLY A 163 -0.55 5.78 0.91
C GLY A 163 -1.53 4.62 0.82
N THR A 164 -2.35 4.65 -0.22
CA THR A 164 -3.23 3.52 -0.57
C THR A 164 -2.42 2.37 -1.15
N LEU A 165 -2.91 1.16 -0.97
CA LEU A 165 -2.33 -0.09 -1.48
C LEU A 165 -2.88 -0.44 -2.86
#